data_334c8cb67d80c47d2c7d557949eb1bc5
#
_entry.id   334c8cb67d80c47d2c7d557949eb1bc5
#
_cell.length_a   1.000
_cell.length_b   1.000
_cell.length_c   1.000
_cell.angle_alpha   90.00
_cell.angle_beta   90.00
_cell.angle_gamma   90.00
#
_symmetry.space_group_name_H-M   'P 1'
#
loop_
_entity.id
_entity.type
_entity.pdbx_description
1 polymer ?
#
loop_
_entity_poly.entity_id
_entity_poly.type
_entity_poly.pdbx_seq_one_letter_code
_entity_poly.pdbx_strand_id
1 'polypeptide(L)'
;MAKQGSNFKNSKRSGIQPRLPKKPVGGMQSWLMIGLAITMVSMFFFTKQRTLQEINQNQFESMIIQKEVEGVTIVNDRLVEVSLKSTFVSKYFKDSPQGMISVKKGPHFEFPIISKEGFEQFLEDRQKNFPRNERI
;
A
#
# COMPACT_ATOMS: atom_id res chain seq x y z
N MET A 1 17.78 -41.52 -90.02
CA MET A 1 16.94 -40.39 -89.70
C MET A 1 16.87 -40.24 -88.19
N ALA A 2 17.45 -39.16 -87.70
CA ALA A 2 17.67 -38.90 -86.34
C ALA A 2 16.35 -38.33 -85.71
N LYS A 3 16.01 -38.74 -84.45
CA LYS A 3 15.16 -37.98 -83.58
C LYS A 3 15.78 -37.92 -82.17
N GLN A 4 16.33 -36.79 -81.90
CA GLN A 4 16.80 -36.41 -80.62
C GLN A 4 15.55 -36.21 -79.70
N GLY A 5 15.50 -36.89 -78.58
CA GLY A 5 14.58 -36.63 -77.47
C GLY A 5 15.28 -35.83 -76.43
N SER A 6 14.92 -34.58 -76.28
CA SER A 6 15.41 -33.66 -75.25
C SER A 6 14.83 -34.00 -73.87
N ASN A 7 15.69 -34.43 -72.98
CA ASN A 7 15.39 -34.65 -71.55
C ASN A 7 15.30 -33.29 -70.83
N PHE A 8 14.10 -32.83 -70.57
CA PHE A 8 13.85 -31.74 -69.64
C PHE A 8 14.02 -32.23 -68.19
N LYS A 9 15.16 -31.95 -67.61
CA LYS A 9 15.36 -32.13 -66.16
C LYS A 9 14.50 -31.11 -65.40
N ASN A 10 13.48 -31.64 -64.76
CA ASN A 10 12.59 -30.87 -63.88
C ASN A 10 13.40 -30.52 -62.60
N SER A 11 13.89 -29.31 -62.56
CA SER A 11 14.60 -28.75 -61.40
C SER A 11 13.57 -28.47 -60.32
N LYS A 12 13.53 -29.34 -59.30
CA LYS A 12 12.76 -29.08 -58.08
C LYS A 12 13.38 -27.89 -57.36
N ARG A 13 12.72 -26.75 -57.48
CA ARG A 13 13.01 -25.61 -56.61
C ARG A 13 12.64 -26.02 -55.19
N SER A 14 13.65 -26.30 -54.38
CA SER A 14 13.50 -26.39 -52.94
C SER A 14 13.15 -25.03 -52.39
N GLY A 15 11.86 -24.86 -52.04
CA GLY A 15 11.39 -23.67 -51.37
C GLY A 15 12.10 -23.57 -50.01
N ILE A 16 12.92 -22.55 -49.89
CA ILE A 16 13.51 -22.14 -48.62
C ILE A 16 12.34 -21.58 -47.81
N GLN A 17 11.80 -22.41 -46.94
CA GLN A 17 10.84 -21.93 -45.93
C GLN A 17 11.62 -21.04 -44.95
N PRO A 18 11.24 -19.79 -44.72
CA PRO A 18 11.85 -18.97 -43.69
C PRO A 18 11.55 -19.63 -42.34
N ARG A 19 12.57 -20.16 -41.69
CA ARG A 19 12.47 -20.64 -40.32
C ARG A 19 12.20 -19.43 -39.44
N LEU A 20 10.95 -19.31 -38.99
CA LEU A 20 10.60 -18.39 -37.94
C LEU A 20 11.50 -18.64 -36.72
N PRO A 21 12.10 -17.61 -36.15
CA PRO A 21 12.91 -17.78 -34.96
C PRO A 21 12.02 -18.33 -33.86
N LYS A 22 12.31 -19.54 -33.41
CA LYS A 22 11.68 -20.10 -32.21
C LYS A 22 12.07 -19.20 -31.05
N LYS A 23 11.10 -18.43 -30.54
CA LYS A 23 11.27 -17.68 -29.31
C LYS A 23 11.70 -18.68 -28.22
N PRO A 24 12.77 -18.44 -27.49
CA PRO A 24 13.15 -19.27 -26.35
C PRO A 24 12.08 -19.06 -25.27
N VAL A 25 11.11 -19.96 -25.24
CA VAL A 25 10.13 -20.03 -24.16
C VAL A 25 10.80 -20.75 -23.01
N GLY A 26 11.05 -20.05 -21.91
CA GLY A 26 11.43 -20.68 -20.66
C GLY A 26 12.93 -20.71 -20.33
N GLY A 27 13.67 -19.64 -20.63
CA GLY A 27 15.00 -19.47 -20.04
C GLY A 27 14.90 -18.94 -18.60
N MET A 28 15.89 -19.28 -17.77
CA MET A 28 16.07 -18.78 -16.39
C MET A 28 15.88 -17.25 -16.28
N GLN A 29 16.16 -16.54 -17.38
CA GLN A 29 15.97 -15.09 -17.53
C GLN A 29 14.49 -14.66 -17.46
N SER A 30 13.56 -15.47 -17.99
CA SER A 30 12.11 -15.15 -17.89
C SER A 30 11.61 -15.28 -16.45
N TRP A 31 12.10 -16.22 -15.68
CA TRP A 31 11.76 -16.38 -14.26
C TRP A 31 12.30 -15.22 -13.41
N LEU A 32 13.48 -14.71 -13.74
CA LEU A 32 14.04 -13.52 -13.09
C LEU A 32 13.19 -12.28 -13.37
N MET A 33 12.71 -12.10 -14.59
CA MET A 33 11.83 -10.98 -14.94
C MET A 33 10.47 -11.06 -14.22
N ILE A 34 9.91 -12.27 -14.13
CA ILE A 34 8.66 -12.50 -13.39
C ILE A 34 8.86 -12.24 -11.89
N GLY A 35 9.95 -12.75 -11.31
CA GLY A 35 10.32 -12.51 -9.92
C GLY A 35 10.49 -11.01 -9.63
N LEU A 36 11.17 -10.27 -10.50
CA LEU A 36 11.36 -8.84 -10.39
C LEU A 36 10.01 -8.09 -10.47
N ALA A 37 9.15 -8.47 -11.40
CA ALA A 37 7.81 -7.88 -11.54
C ALA A 37 6.95 -8.11 -10.29
N ILE A 38 6.96 -9.33 -9.74
CA ILE A 38 6.24 -9.65 -8.50
C ILE A 38 6.79 -8.84 -7.33
N THR A 39 8.11 -8.68 -7.22
CA THR A 39 8.73 -7.88 -6.16
C THR A 39 8.33 -6.41 -6.28
N MET A 40 8.34 -5.85 -7.49
CA MET A 40 7.88 -4.48 -7.73
C MET A 40 6.41 -4.29 -7.35
N VAL A 41 5.55 -5.20 -7.78
CA VAL A 41 4.12 -5.15 -7.44
C VAL A 41 3.91 -5.29 -5.93
N SER A 42 4.62 -6.22 -5.28
CA SER A 42 4.59 -6.36 -3.81
C SER A 42 4.98 -5.07 -3.11
N MET A 43 6.03 -4.40 -3.58
CA MET A 43 6.48 -3.13 -3.00
C MET A 43 5.41 -2.05 -3.08
N PHE A 44 4.63 -1.97 -4.16
CA PHE A 44 3.48 -1.08 -4.28
C PHE A 44 2.34 -1.43 -3.30
N PHE A 45 2.12 -2.70 -3.02
CA PHE A 45 1.09 -3.10 -2.05
C PHE A 45 1.52 -2.87 -0.60
N PHE A 46 2.80 -3.02 -0.29
CA PHE A 46 3.34 -2.74 1.05
C PHE A 46 3.53 -1.24 1.31
N THR A 47 3.69 -0.42 0.27
CA THR A 47 3.77 1.04 0.39
C THR A 47 2.36 1.67 0.31
N LYS A 48 1.35 1.03 0.85
CA LYS A 48 0.16 1.78 1.27
C LYS A 48 0.60 2.65 2.44
N GLN A 49 1.17 3.77 2.11
CA GLN A 49 1.37 4.86 3.04
C GLN A 49 -0.01 5.16 3.64
N ARG A 50 -0.19 4.72 4.87
CA ARG A 50 -1.27 5.25 5.67
C ARG A 50 -0.99 6.75 5.73
N THR A 51 -1.80 7.52 5.06
CA THR A 51 -1.70 8.99 5.08
C THR A 51 -2.29 9.44 6.41
N LEU A 52 -1.65 9.00 7.50
CA LEU A 52 -1.98 9.51 8.82
C LEU A 52 -1.45 10.93 8.89
N GLN A 53 -2.27 11.84 9.34
CA GLN A 53 -1.87 13.21 9.53
C GLN A 53 -1.11 13.29 10.85
N GLU A 54 0.13 13.80 10.79
CA GLU A 54 0.92 14.02 11.99
C GLU A 54 0.35 15.20 12.78
N ILE A 55 0.17 14.99 14.08
CA ILE A 55 -0.27 16.01 15.04
C ILE A 55 0.74 16.15 16.16
N ASN A 56 0.66 17.22 16.90
CA ASN A 56 1.44 17.38 18.12
C ASN A 56 0.65 16.97 19.37
N GLN A 57 1.36 16.75 20.48
CA GLN A 57 0.76 16.34 21.75
C GLN A 57 -0.30 17.33 22.27
N ASN A 58 -0.15 18.63 22.05
CA ASN A 58 -1.10 19.64 22.47
C ASN A 58 -2.42 19.54 21.69
N GLN A 59 -2.34 19.24 20.38
CA GLN A 59 -3.52 19.00 19.56
C GLN A 59 -4.27 17.75 20.03
N PHE A 60 -3.53 16.69 20.31
CA PHE A 60 -4.09 15.47 20.87
C PHE A 60 -4.78 15.71 22.22
N GLU A 61 -4.13 16.46 23.12
CA GLU A 61 -4.73 16.85 24.40
C GLU A 61 -6.06 17.58 24.22
N SER A 62 -6.11 18.54 23.29
CA SER A 62 -7.34 19.27 22.98
C SER A 62 -8.45 18.33 22.48
N MET A 63 -8.11 17.33 21.68
CA MET A 63 -9.06 16.33 21.17
C MET A 63 -9.60 15.43 22.30
N ILE A 64 -8.74 15.08 23.29
CA ILE A 64 -9.18 14.32 24.48
C ILE A 64 -10.19 15.14 25.29
N ILE A 65 -9.85 16.40 25.61
CA ILE A 65 -10.70 17.29 26.39
C ILE A 65 -12.06 17.48 25.71
N GLN A 66 -12.07 17.60 24.38
CA GLN A 66 -13.31 17.71 23.58
C GLN A 66 -14.05 16.37 23.38
N LYS A 67 -13.49 15.28 23.91
CA LYS A 67 -14.06 13.91 23.79
C LYS A 67 -14.23 13.43 22.34
N GLU A 68 -13.39 13.90 21.45
CA GLU A 68 -13.41 13.58 20.02
C GLU A 68 -12.72 12.25 19.70
N VAL A 69 -11.83 11.79 20.57
CA VAL A 69 -11.06 10.55 20.42
C VAL A 69 -11.92 9.34 20.75
N GLU A 70 -11.89 8.34 19.88
CA GLU A 70 -12.55 7.04 20.07
C GLU A 70 -11.61 6.03 20.71
N GLY A 71 -10.33 6.03 20.27
CA GLY A 71 -9.33 5.11 20.76
C GLY A 71 -7.91 5.53 20.39
N VAL A 72 -6.97 4.96 21.11
CA VAL A 72 -5.53 5.22 20.96
C VAL A 72 -4.79 3.90 20.89
N THR A 73 -3.84 3.79 19.96
CA THR A 73 -3.00 2.60 19.81
C THR A 73 -1.54 3.01 19.85
N ILE A 74 -0.76 2.39 20.73
CA ILE A 74 0.69 2.61 20.81
C ILE A 74 1.39 1.62 19.88
N VAL A 75 2.18 2.12 18.94
CA VAL A 75 2.93 1.34 17.97
C VAL A 75 4.42 1.45 18.25
N ASN A 76 5.08 0.29 18.40
CA ASN A 76 6.53 0.20 18.64
C ASN A 76 7.03 1.04 19.82
N ASP A 77 6.19 1.27 20.85
CA ASP A 77 6.48 2.03 22.06
C ASP A 77 6.95 3.49 21.82
N ARG A 78 6.81 3.99 20.61
CA ARG A 78 7.30 5.32 20.20
C ARG A 78 6.32 6.15 19.37
N LEU A 79 5.31 5.53 18.84
CA LEU A 79 4.32 6.19 17.99
C LEU A 79 2.93 5.93 18.53
N VAL A 80 2.13 6.97 18.58
CA VAL A 80 0.72 6.88 18.97
C VAL A 80 -0.14 7.12 17.75
N GLU A 81 -0.99 6.15 17.44
CA GLU A 81 -2.05 6.28 16.44
C GLU A 81 -3.37 6.62 17.14
N VAL A 82 -4.05 7.64 16.63
CA VAL A 82 -5.29 8.18 17.20
C VAL A 82 -6.45 7.95 16.26
N SER A 83 -7.50 7.33 16.78
CA SER A 83 -8.77 7.15 16.09
C SER A 83 -9.82 8.14 16.63
N LEU A 84 -10.44 8.88 15.72
CA LEU A 84 -11.53 9.80 16.06
C LEU A 84 -12.88 9.09 16.03
N LYS A 85 -13.80 9.57 16.83
CA LYS A 85 -15.22 9.20 16.71
C LYS A 85 -15.74 9.62 15.34
N SER A 86 -16.54 8.79 14.71
CA SER A 86 -17.06 9.00 13.35
C SER A 86 -17.76 10.34 13.15
N THR A 87 -18.37 10.88 14.21
CA THR A 87 -19.04 12.19 14.21
C THR A 87 -18.09 13.37 14.00
N PHE A 88 -16.82 13.24 14.41
CA PHE A 88 -15.83 14.31 14.33
C PHE A 88 -14.88 14.18 13.14
N VAL A 89 -14.87 13.05 12.47
CA VAL A 89 -14.01 12.83 11.30
C VAL A 89 -14.22 13.90 10.23
N SER A 90 -15.45 14.28 9.95
CA SER A 90 -15.77 15.31 8.96
C SER A 90 -15.28 16.71 9.33
N LYS A 91 -15.02 16.99 10.61
CA LYS A 91 -14.47 18.27 11.08
C LYS A 91 -13.03 18.49 10.57
N TYR A 92 -12.24 17.42 10.53
CA TYR A 92 -10.83 17.46 10.20
C TYR A 92 -10.52 17.13 8.74
N PHE A 93 -11.39 16.41 8.07
CA PHE A 93 -11.16 15.86 6.73
C PHE A 93 -12.18 16.35 5.68
N LYS A 94 -12.69 17.59 5.82
CA LYS A 94 -13.69 18.18 4.90
C LYS A 94 -13.21 18.24 3.45
N ASP A 95 -11.92 18.48 3.23
CA ASP A 95 -11.35 18.74 1.92
C ASP A 95 -10.52 17.59 1.33
N SER A 96 -10.68 16.38 1.85
CA SER A 96 -9.94 15.21 1.38
C SER A 96 -10.72 14.46 0.28
N PRO A 97 -10.40 14.70 -1.01
CA PRO A 97 -11.13 14.05 -2.11
C PRO A 97 -10.94 12.53 -2.19
N GLN A 98 -9.92 12.00 -1.54
CA GLN A 98 -9.55 10.58 -1.62
C GLN A 98 -9.95 9.74 -0.41
N GLY A 99 -10.65 10.31 0.57
CA GLY A 99 -10.62 9.75 1.91
C GLY A 99 -11.90 9.34 2.57
N MET A 100 -13.08 9.64 2.06
CA MET A 100 -14.31 9.38 2.84
C MET A 100 -14.54 7.91 3.22
N ILE A 101 -14.01 6.96 2.46
CA ILE A 101 -14.17 5.53 2.76
C ILE A 101 -13.02 5.02 3.64
N SER A 102 -11.80 5.50 3.42
CA SER A 102 -10.61 5.10 4.17
C SER A 102 -10.54 5.78 5.55
N VAL A 103 -11.02 7.03 5.62
CA VAL A 103 -11.02 7.86 6.82
C VAL A 103 -12.09 7.43 7.84
N LYS A 104 -13.13 6.69 7.45
CA LYS A 104 -14.19 6.24 8.38
C LYS A 104 -13.73 5.18 9.39
N LYS A 105 -12.62 4.49 9.18
CA LYS A 105 -12.20 3.33 9.99
C LYS A 105 -10.98 3.56 10.90
N GLY A 106 -10.39 4.78 10.88
CA GLY A 106 -9.17 5.06 11.67
C GLY A 106 -8.01 4.10 11.40
N PRO A 107 -6.85 4.32 11.96
CA PRO A 107 -6.45 5.53 12.67
C PRO A 107 -6.37 6.76 11.76
N HIS A 108 -6.54 7.95 12.33
CA HIS A 108 -6.65 9.21 11.59
C HIS A 108 -5.42 10.09 11.74
N PHE A 109 -4.84 10.09 12.93
CA PHE A 109 -3.68 10.88 13.28
C PHE A 109 -2.59 10.01 13.90
N GLU A 110 -1.37 10.54 13.85
CA GLU A 110 -0.23 9.92 14.52
C GLU A 110 0.67 11.00 15.13
N PHE A 111 1.36 10.67 16.22
CA PHE A 111 2.40 11.51 16.78
C PHE A 111 3.42 10.67 17.56
N PRO A 112 4.71 11.12 17.58
CA PRO A 112 5.75 10.42 18.31
C PRO A 112 5.64 10.68 19.81
N ILE A 113 5.98 9.67 20.61
CA ILE A 113 6.11 9.74 22.07
C ILE A 113 7.52 9.34 22.50
N ILE A 114 7.94 9.84 23.66
CA ILE A 114 9.26 9.55 24.21
C ILE A 114 9.29 8.16 24.86
N SER A 115 8.25 7.81 25.62
CA SER A 115 8.08 6.51 26.23
C SER A 115 6.61 6.16 26.39
N LYS A 116 6.32 4.87 26.36
CA LYS A 116 4.97 4.34 26.55
C LYS A 116 4.45 4.67 27.96
N GLU A 117 5.24 4.44 28.98
CA GLU A 117 4.86 4.65 30.38
C GLU A 117 4.54 6.12 30.65
N GLY A 118 5.36 7.04 30.11
CA GLY A 118 5.12 8.47 30.24
C GLY A 118 3.83 8.91 29.54
N PHE A 119 3.52 8.30 28.41
CA PHE A 119 2.28 8.58 27.69
C PHE A 119 1.05 8.00 28.42
N GLU A 120 1.12 6.78 28.93
CA GLU A 120 0.03 6.18 29.71
C GLU A 120 -0.27 7.01 30.96
N GLN A 121 0.75 7.47 31.67
CA GLN A 121 0.59 8.35 32.83
C GLN A 121 -0.04 9.70 32.44
N PHE A 122 0.43 10.30 31.34
CA PHE A 122 -0.17 11.52 30.79
C PHE A 122 -1.65 11.32 30.46
N LEU A 123 -2.00 10.21 29.82
CA LEU A 123 -3.39 9.90 29.45
C LEU A 123 -4.27 9.71 30.69
N GLU A 124 -3.79 8.99 31.69
CA GLU A 124 -4.49 8.80 32.95
C GLU A 124 -4.74 10.12 33.69
N ASP A 125 -3.73 10.98 33.77
CA ASP A 125 -3.84 12.29 34.40
C ASP A 125 -4.89 13.19 33.73
N ARG A 126 -4.94 13.19 32.39
CA ARG A 126 -5.93 13.98 31.64
C ARG A 126 -7.35 13.45 31.74
N GLN A 127 -7.49 12.16 32.00
CA GLN A 127 -8.80 11.49 32.09
C GLN A 127 -9.27 11.25 33.52
N LYS A 128 -8.57 11.72 34.54
CA LYS A 128 -8.95 11.54 35.96
C LYS A 128 -10.38 11.95 36.25
N ASN A 129 -10.83 13.07 35.65
CA ASN A 129 -12.16 13.61 35.85
C ASN A 129 -13.23 13.02 34.92
N PHE A 130 -12.85 12.10 34.01
CA PHE A 130 -13.79 11.48 33.11
C PHE A 130 -14.43 10.26 33.77
N PRO A 131 -15.73 10.03 33.55
CA PRO A 131 -16.36 8.79 33.99
C PRO A 131 -15.72 7.59 33.28
N ARG A 132 -15.70 6.44 33.94
CA ARG A 132 -14.99 5.24 33.46
C ARG A 132 -15.40 4.79 32.06
N ASN A 133 -16.65 4.99 31.69
CA ASN A 133 -17.19 4.65 30.38
C ASN A 133 -16.77 5.62 29.25
N GLU A 134 -16.12 6.73 29.58
CA GLU A 134 -15.64 7.73 28.63
C GLU A 134 -14.10 7.81 28.55
N ARG A 135 -13.40 6.98 29.33
CA ARG A 135 -11.95 6.87 29.26
C ARG A 135 -11.53 6.01 28.07
N ILE A 136 -10.43 6.40 27.46
CA ILE A 136 -9.85 5.73 26.31
C ILE A 136 -8.76 4.77 26.79
#